data_0b7d856b04c8407ebc57e2ba97debe12
#
_entry.id   0b7d856b04c8407ebc57e2ba97debe12
#
_cell.length_a   1.000
_cell.length_b   1.000
_cell.length_c   1.000
_cell.angle_alpha   90.00
_cell.angle_beta   90.00
_cell.angle_gamma   90.00
#
_symmetry.space_group_name_H-M   'P 1'
#
loop_
_entity.id
_entity.type
_entity.pdbx_description
1 polymer ?
#
loop_
_entity_poly.entity_id
_entity_poly.type
_entity_poly.pdbx_seq_one_letter_code
_entity_poly.pdbx_strand_id
1 'polypeptide(L)'
;MDALAGRTVLVAEDEPLLQQEVAHTLAAYGARVVTADSLVGAFAASEQTLDHAVLDIHLSDGDVHPVAARLSRLGVPMTFLTSEHRCEGLTRTYRAARVLQKPALPHLLLAAVRGGRA
;
A
#
# COMPACT_ATOMS: atom_id res chain seq x y z
N MET A 1 1.71 14.62 15.45
CA MET A 1 0.71 13.86 14.74
C MET A 1 1.20 12.47 14.46
N ASP A 2 1.03 11.62 15.46
CA ASP A 2 1.63 10.30 15.42
C ASP A 2 0.59 9.19 15.35
N ALA A 3 -0.44 9.42 14.54
CA ALA A 3 -1.52 8.45 14.36
C ALA A 3 -1.01 7.08 13.89
N LEU A 4 0.12 7.07 13.20
CA LEU A 4 0.73 5.86 12.66
C LEU A 4 2.05 5.52 13.34
N ALA A 5 2.33 6.10 14.51
CA ALA A 5 3.57 5.83 15.23
C ALA A 5 3.72 4.33 15.51
N GLY A 6 4.92 3.82 15.30
CA GLY A 6 5.23 2.41 15.50
C GLY A 6 4.82 1.50 14.35
N ARG A 7 4.18 2.02 13.31
CA ARG A 7 3.77 1.21 12.17
C ARG A 7 4.77 1.33 11.03
N THR A 8 5.10 0.20 10.43
CA THR A 8 5.93 0.13 9.23
C THR A 8 5.02 -0.13 8.03
N VAL A 9 5.07 0.76 7.05
CA VAL A 9 4.17 0.72 5.89
C VAL A 9 5.00 0.62 4.62
N LEU A 10 4.70 -0.39 3.81
CA LEU A 10 5.27 -0.52 2.47
C LEU A 10 4.46 0.36 1.51
N VAL A 11 5.17 1.13 0.68
CA VAL A 11 4.55 1.88 -0.42
C VAL A 11 5.19 1.38 -1.71
N ALA A 12 4.43 0.66 -2.52
CA ALA A 12 4.88 0.15 -3.80
C ALA A 12 4.22 0.94 -4.92
N GLU A 13 4.99 1.77 -5.58
CA GLU A 13 4.54 2.68 -6.63
C GLU A 13 5.71 3.02 -7.53
N ASP A 14 5.54 2.89 -8.84
CA ASP A 14 6.62 3.15 -9.80
C ASP A 14 6.67 4.60 -10.31
N GLU A 15 5.67 5.40 -10.02
CA GLU A 15 5.68 6.81 -10.38
C GLU A 15 6.34 7.61 -9.25
N PRO A 16 7.52 8.23 -9.48
CA PRO A 16 8.31 8.79 -8.38
C PRO A 16 7.59 9.86 -7.58
N LEU A 17 6.88 10.77 -8.24
CA LEU A 17 6.18 11.84 -7.54
C LEU A 17 5.07 11.31 -6.66
N LEU A 18 4.28 10.38 -7.17
CA LEU A 18 3.20 9.80 -6.39
C LEU A 18 3.74 8.98 -5.22
N GLN A 19 4.80 8.21 -5.45
CA GLN A 19 5.46 7.47 -4.38
C GLN A 19 5.89 8.42 -3.26
N GLN A 20 6.53 9.53 -3.62
CA GLN A 20 7.00 10.51 -2.64
C GLN A 20 5.83 11.14 -1.87
N GLU A 21 4.76 11.48 -2.56
CA GLU A 21 3.60 12.09 -1.90
C GLU A 21 2.98 11.15 -0.89
N VAL A 22 2.79 9.89 -1.26
CA VAL A 22 2.22 8.90 -0.36
C VAL A 22 3.15 8.65 0.83
N ALA A 23 4.44 8.45 0.55
CA ALA A 23 5.43 8.21 1.60
C ALA A 23 5.52 9.38 2.57
N HIS A 24 5.54 10.62 2.05
CA HIS A 24 5.60 11.83 2.85
C HIS A 24 4.38 11.96 3.77
N THR A 25 3.20 11.69 3.23
CA THR A 25 1.96 11.75 4.00
C THR A 25 2.01 10.78 5.18
N LEU A 26 2.39 9.54 4.91
CA LEU A 26 2.42 8.52 5.96
C LEU A 26 3.51 8.82 6.99
N ALA A 27 4.67 9.27 6.55
CA ALA A 27 5.76 9.62 7.46
C ALA A 27 5.37 10.81 8.35
N ALA A 28 4.60 11.76 7.83
CA ALA A 28 4.15 12.90 8.62
C ALA A 28 3.25 12.48 9.77
N TYR A 29 2.58 11.34 9.66
CA TYR A 29 1.77 10.78 10.74
C TYR A 29 2.52 9.78 11.61
N GLY A 30 3.83 9.69 11.44
CA GLY A 30 4.67 8.89 12.32
C GLY A 30 5.04 7.51 11.81
N ALA A 31 4.58 7.12 10.61
CA ALA A 31 4.90 5.81 10.07
C ALA A 31 6.36 5.72 9.63
N ARG A 32 6.92 4.54 9.80
CA ARG A 32 8.16 4.20 9.12
C ARG A 32 7.78 3.68 7.73
N VAL A 33 8.27 4.34 6.70
CA VAL A 33 7.89 4.00 5.33
C VAL A 33 9.02 3.27 4.62
N VAL A 34 8.66 2.16 3.98
CA VAL A 34 9.56 1.40 3.11
C VAL A 34 9.01 1.54 1.70
N THR A 35 9.81 2.02 0.77
CA THR A 35 9.33 2.23 -0.61
C THR A 35 9.86 1.16 -1.55
N ALA A 36 9.07 0.86 -2.57
CA ALA A 36 9.47 0.00 -3.67
C ALA A 36 8.90 0.56 -4.96
N ASP A 37 9.67 0.49 -6.04
CA ASP A 37 9.22 1.01 -7.34
C ASP A 37 8.91 -0.10 -8.34
N SER A 38 8.87 -1.35 -7.88
CA SER A 38 8.66 -2.51 -8.73
C SER A 38 8.10 -3.67 -7.92
N LEU A 39 7.61 -4.69 -8.63
CA LEU A 39 7.19 -5.93 -7.96
C LEU A 39 8.37 -6.61 -7.28
N VAL A 40 9.51 -6.65 -7.93
CA VAL A 40 10.73 -7.25 -7.35
C VAL A 40 11.07 -6.57 -6.03
N GLY A 41 11.07 -5.24 -6.03
CA GLY A 41 11.34 -4.47 -4.82
C GLY A 41 10.30 -4.71 -3.74
N ALA A 42 9.03 -4.83 -4.11
CA ALA A 42 7.96 -5.08 -3.17
C ALA A 42 8.08 -6.48 -2.53
N PHE A 43 8.43 -7.49 -3.32
CA PHE A 43 8.70 -8.82 -2.77
C PHE A 43 9.85 -8.79 -1.77
N ALA A 44 10.94 -8.10 -2.11
CA ALA A 44 12.07 -7.98 -1.20
C ALA A 44 11.66 -7.29 0.10
N ALA A 45 10.87 -6.22 0.00
CA ALA A 45 10.38 -5.49 1.16
C ALA A 45 9.47 -6.34 2.03
N SER A 46 8.76 -7.30 1.46
CA SER A 46 7.84 -8.16 2.20
C SER A 46 8.54 -9.14 3.14
N GLU A 47 9.86 -9.22 3.08
CA GLU A 47 10.62 -10.06 4.00
C GLU A 47 10.73 -9.44 5.39
N GLN A 48 10.55 -8.14 5.51
CA GLN A 48 10.54 -7.50 6.81
C GLN A 48 9.13 -7.44 7.38
N THR A 49 9.02 -7.17 8.67
CA THR A 49 7.71 -7.05 9.31
C THR A 49 7.03 -5.78 8.86
N LEU A 50 5.86 -5.92 8.27
CA LEU A 50 5.06 -4.79 7.78
C LEU A 50 3.72 -4.77 8.50
N ASP A 51 3.26 -3.56 8.82
CA ASP A 51 1.96 -3.37 9.46
C ASP A 51 0.88 -3.04 8.44
N HIS A 52 1.26 -2.54 7.28
CA HIS A 52 0.34 -2.22 6.20
C HIS A 52 1.12 -2.10 4.88
N ALA A 53 0.44 -2.31 3.77
CA ALA A 53 1.03 -2.10 2.45
C ALA A 53 0.08 -1.28 1.58
N VAL A 54 0.62 -0.23 0.97
CA VAL A 54 -0.08 0.60 -0.02
C VAL A 54 0.50 0.23 -1.38
N LEU A 55 -0.31 -0.31 -2.26
CA LEU A 55 0.16 -0.92 -3.49
C LEU A 55 -0.53 -0.32 -4.70
N ASP A 56 0.25 0.15 -5.68
CA ASP A 56 -0.28 0.44 -7.00
C ASP A 56 -0.65 -0.88 -7.67
N ILE A 57 -1.80 -0.93 -8.30
CA ILE A 57 -2.28 -2.14 -8.96
C ILE A 57 -1.40 -2.51 -10.16
N HIS A 58 -0.90 -1.51 -10.87
CA HIS A 58 -0.07 -1.72 -12.06
C HIS A 58 1.31 -1.15 -11.84
N LEU A 59 2.28 -2.03 -11.66
CA LEU A 59 3.68 -1.65 -11.58
C LEU A 59 4.35 -1.93 -12.92
N SER A 60 5.48 -1.25 -13.17
CA SER A 60 6.14 -1.32 -14.48
C SER A 60 6.56 -2.73 -14.88
N ASP A 61 6.86 -3.59 -13.91
CA ASP A 61 7.29 -4.96 -14.17
C ASP A 61 6.17 -5.99 -14.02
N GLY A 62 4.92 -5.54 -13.92
CA GLY A 62 3.80 -6.46 -13.95
C GLY A 62 2.67 -6.11 -13.01
N ASP A 63 1.81 -7.08 -12.78
CA ASP A 63 0.60 -6.96 -11.99
C ASP A 63 0.88 -7.20 -10.51
N VAL A 64 0.12 -6.55 -9.67
CA VAL A 64 0.31 -6.59 -8.21
C VAL A 64 -0.13 -7.91 -7.57
N HIS A 65 -0.88 -8.76 -8.28
CA HIS A 65 -1.47 -9.96 -7.69
C HIS A 65 -0.49 -10.87 -6.94
N PRO A 66 0.71 -11.19 -7.48
CA PRO A 66 1.62 -12.06 -6.74
C PRO A 66 2.09 -11.46 -5.42
N VAL A 67 2.36 -10.15 -5.40
CA VAL A 67 2.76 -9.46 -4.17
C VAL A 67 1.60 -9.44 -3.18
N ALA A 68 0.39 -9.14 -3.66
CA ALA A 68 -0.80 -9.11 -2.82
C ALA A 68 -1.05 -10.48 -2.18
N ALA A 69 -0.88 -11.56 -2.95
CA ALA A 69 -1.04 -12.91 -2.43
C ALA A 69 -0.06 -13.20 -1.30
N ARG A 70 1.21 -12.81 -1.48
CA ARG A 70 2.22 -13.00 -0.45
C ARG A 70 1.90 -12.20 0.81
N LEU A 71 1.57 -10.92 0.66
CA LEU A 71 1.24 -10.07 1.80
C LEU A 71 0.00 -10.57 2.53
N SER A 72 -0.99 -11.05 1.79
CA SER A 72 -2.18 -11.63 2.39
C SER A 72 -1.85 -12.86 3.25
N ARG A 73 -0.98 -13.73 2.75
CA ARG A 73 -0.53 -14.90 3.52
C ARG A 73 0.22 -14.50 4.78
N LEU A 74 0.92 -13.38 4.75
CA LEU A 74 1.66 -12.86 5.89
C LEU A 74 0.75 -12.08 6.86
N GLY A 75 -0.53 -11.92 6.53
CA GLY A 75 -1.47 -11.20 7.36
C GLY A 75 -1.32 -9.69 7.31
N VAL A 76 -0.69 -9.14 6.28
CA VAL A 76 -0.48 -7.70 6.13
C VAL A 76 -1.71 -7.06 5.49
N PRO A 77 -2.37 -6.11 6.17
CA PRO A 77 -3.49 -5.38 5.56
C PRO A 77 -3.02 -4.55 4.37
N MET A 78 -3.87 -4.41 3.35
CA MET A 78 -3.49 -3.76 2.12
C MET A 78 -4.46 -2.66 1.72
N THR A 79 -3.92 -1.62 1.08
CA THR A 79 -4.68 -0.58 0.39
C THR A 79 -4.18 -0.53 -1.04
N PHE A 80 -5.07 -0.71 -1.99
CA PHE A 80 -4.71 -0.63 -3.41
C PHE A 80 -4.94 0.77 -3.94
N LEU A 81 -3.98 1.28 -4.70
CA LEU A 81 -4.12 2.54 -5.43
C LEU A 81 -4.39 2.23 -6.89
N THR A 82 -5.37 2.91 -7.48
CA THR A 82 -5.72 2.69 -8.88
C THR A 82 -6.15 3.99 -9.54
N SER A 83 -5.82 4.12 -10.81
CA SER A 83 -6.41 5.16 -11.68
C SER A 83 -7.68 4.68 -12.36
N GLU A 84 -8.04 3.42 -12.18
CA GLU A 84 -9.20 2.81 -12.81
C GLU A 84 -10.35 2.69 -11.82
N HIS A 85 -11.56 2.62 -12.35
CA HIS A 85 -12.75 2.44 -11.52
C HIS A 85 -13.01 0.99 -11.15
N ARG A 86 -12.36 0.06 -11.80
CA ARG A 86 -12.66 -1.35 -11.65
C ARG A 86 -11.52 -2.11 -10.98
N CYS A 87 -11.83 -2.68 -9.83
CA CYS A 87 -10.89 -3.51 -9.07
C CYS A 87 -11.59 -4.73 -8.50
N GLU A 88 -12.65 -5.20 -9.16
CA GLU A 88 -13.50 -6.24 -8.57
C GLU A 88 -12.73 -7.52 -8.25
N GLY A 89 -11.77 -7.88 -9.11
CA GLY A 89 -10.98 -9.08 -8.86
C GLY A 89 -10.19 -9.01 -7.57
N LEU A 90 -9.58 -7.85 -7.32
CA LEU A 90 -8.80 -7.64 -6.10
C LEU A 90 -9.70 -7.58 -4.87
N THR A 91 -10.81 -6.87 -4.95
CA THR A 91 -11.71 -6.72 -3.80
C THR A 91 -12.41 -8.00 -3.45
N ARG A 92 -12.69 -8.87 -4.44
CA ARG A 92 -13.26 -10.18 -4.17
C ARG A 92 -12.26 -11.10 -3.49
N THR A 93 -11.03 -11.08 -3.95
CA THR A 93 -9.97 -11.94 -3.41
C THR A 93 -9.51 -11.47 -2.05
N TYR A 94 -9.36 -10.16 -1.87
CA TYR A 94 -8.83 -9.56 -0.66
C TYR A 94 -9.87 -8.64 -0.04
N ARG A 95 -10.86 -9.25 0.63
CA ARG A 95 -12.06 -8.54 1.11
C ARG A 95 -11.77 -7.47 2.13
N ALA A 96 -10.72 -7.65 2.92
CA ALA A 96 -10.34 -6.66 3.93
C ALA A 96 -9.55 -5.50 3.34
N ALA A 97 -9.09 -5.61 2.09
CA ALA A 97 -8.31 -4.56 1.46
C ALA A 97 -9.19 -3.38 1.11
N ARG A 98 -8.60 -2.20 1.16
CA ARG A 98 -9.25 -0.96 0.73
C ARG A 98 -8.73 -0.56 -0.63
N VAL A 99 -9.53 0.18 -1.36
CA VAL A 99 -9.17 0.68 -2.69
C VAL A 99 -9.33 2.18 -2.68
N LEU A 100 -8.28 2.89 -3.05
CA LEU A 100 -8.29 4.34 -3.21
C LEU A 100 -7.99 4.68 -4.65
N GLN A 101 -8.76 5.60 -5.20
CA GLN A 101 -8.52 6.10 -6.54
C GLN A 101 -7.45 7.19 -6.49
N LYS A 102 -6.55 7.18 -7.47
CA LYS A 102 -5.53 8.22 -7.58
C LYS A 102 -6.17 9.54 -8.00
N PRO A 103 -5.70 10.65 -7.45
CA PRO A 103 -4.63 10.81 -6.46
C PRO A 103 -5.11 10.40 -5.06
N ALA A 104 -4.19 9.85 -4.27
CA ALA A 104 -4.51 9.41 -2.92
C ALA A 104 -4.51 10.60 -1.97
N LEU A 105 -5.69 11.10 -1.63
CA LEU A 105 -5.82 12.25 -0.75
C LEU A 105 -5.35 11.89 0.67
N PRO A 106 -4.63 12.81 1.35
CA PRO A 106 -4.03 12.49 2.65
C PRO A 106 -4.99 11.94 3.68
N HIS A 107 -6.18 12.53 3.84
CA HIS A 107 -7.12 12.06 4.86
C HIS A 107 -7.70 10.68 4.54
N LEU A 108 -7.87 10.37 3.26
CA LEU A 108 -8.35 9.05 2.83
C LEU A 108 -7.26 8.00 3.01
N LEU A 109 -6.03 8.37 2.69
CA LEU A 109 -4.89 7.49 2.86
C LEU A 109 -4.68 7.15 4.32
N LEU A 110 -4.72 8.16 5.20
CA LEU A 110 -4.58 7.94 6.63
C LEU A 110 -5.69 7.02 7.16
N ALA A 111 -6.94 7.27 6.77
CA ALA A 111 -8.06 6.45 7.20
C ALA A 111 -7.90 5.00 6.74
N ALA A 112 -7.45 4.79 5.51
CA ALA A 112 -7.26 3.44 4.97
C ALA A 112 -6.19 2.68 5.75
N VAL A 113 -5.06 3.32 6.02
CA VAL A 113 -3.94 2.67 6.72
C VAL A 113 -4.30 2.41 8.18
N ARG A 114 -4.94 3.36 8.87
CA ARG A 114 -5.36 3.17 10.26
C ARG A 114 -6.41 2.08 10.38
N GLY A 115 -7.41 2.12 9.50
CA GLY A 115 -8.53 1.20 9.56
C GLY A 115 -8.23 -0.18 9.01
N GLY A 116 -7.09 -0.36 8.37
CA GLY A 116 -6.67 -1.65 7.83
C GLY A 116 -6.28 -2.66 8.87
N ARG A 117 -6.23 -2.27 10.13
CA ARG A 117 -5.95 -3.16 11.24
C ARG A 117 -7.25 -3.63 11.84
N ALA A 118 -7.45 -4.90 11.78
CA ALA A 118 -8.63 -5.49 12.38
C ALA A 118 -8.51 -5.54 13.91
#